data_d0f00caf49415b2b048ebe784e2d7178
#
_entry.id   d0f00caf49415b2b048ebe784e2d7178
#
_cell.length_a   1.000
_cell.length_b   1.000
_cell.length_c   1.000
_cell.angle_alpha   90.00
_cell.angle_beta   90.00
_cell.angle_gamma   90.00
#
_symmetry.space_group_name_H-M   'P 1'
#
loop_
_entity.id
_entity.type
_entity.pdbx_description
1 polymer ?
#
loop_
_entity_poly.entity_id
_entity_poly.type
_entity_poly.pdbx_seq_one_letter_code
_entity_poly.pdbx_strand_id
1 'polypeptide(L)'
;MLIFGVFVVFLNLKILNLKLKPVNLRLFPLIALNLILIIVYVVALRGPFKHVAINVQNYSFSEYSVVNDTMLNPIMAFSWALKQYKEEAALKAITPLKAQELKEKLFDYLHQSPINLKAEKNHPSVFVNLMESFGLNLADFANTEHNFLGSLDKHFKQDFLFKRFLSSSNGTIPSFANLFFVSPFSNISTSKFQKTYLDLTPIAIYKKAGYKVVFVSAGNGSWQNIKNYLSILGVDEIIDENILMKEYNGAKDSENGYGVADEFLYKKVYDLLQKNPHNTLIIALTISNHPPYKIPQNDLPKLENIPQTLLNMLPYEKDKQDNIIKAYTYANNEFGKFLDKVKQSPFKNSVIIAATGDHRVREMSMDLNSQKAFAYSVPFYLYIPKDLQDNIYYDKDRVGSHKDIFPTLYALSLNNVKYLSVGGRNMLARPSDEKLEFGINDAVWIDKKGIYSGGKGYYFESNDTLKDMNKAFNLDVYTKDFDKFYRELNLYQLAERLGISK
;
A
#
# COMPACT_ATOMS: atom_id res chain seq x y z
N MET A 1 7.10 -16.96 34.16
CA MET A 1 6.64 -15.59 34.40
C MET A 1 6.50 -15.23 35.87
N LEU A 2 5.78 -15.99 36.70
CA LEU A 2 5.57 -15.66 38.12
C LEU A 2 6.90 -15.55 38.91
N ILE A 3 7.82 -16.50 38.71
CA ILE A 3 9.15 -16.52 39.37
C ILE A 3 9.99 -15.31 38.95
N PHE A 4 9.96 -14.91 37.67
CA PHE A 4 10.66 -13.72 37.19
C PHE A 4 10.05 -12.42 37.79
N GLY A 5 8.72 -12.33 37.86
CA GLY A 5 8.02 -11.21 38.47
C GLY A 5 8.36 -11.07 39.97
N VAL A 6 8.36 -12.18 40.71
CA VAL A 6 8.77 -12.22 42.10
C VAL A 6 10.24 -11.82 42.30
N PHE A 7 11.12 -12.28 41.38
CA PHE A 7 12.54 -11.89 41.39
C PHE A 7 12.73 -10.38 41.16
N VAL A 8 12.01 -9.80 40.20
CA VAL A 8 12.07 -8.36 39.88
C VAL A 8 11.57 -7.54 41.08
N VAL A 9 10.44 -7.94 41.69
CA VAL A 9 9.92 -7.26 42.92
C VAL A 9 10.93 -7.35 44.08
N PHE A 10 11.51 -8.53 44.31
CA PHE A 10 12.53 -8.74 45.34
C PHE A 10 13.79 -7.91 45.07
N LEU A 11 14.24 -7.82 43.83
CA LEU A 11 15.38 -7.00 43.42
C LEU A 11 15.09 -5.50 43.65
N ASN A 12 13.90 -5.02 43.27
CA ASN A 12 13.48 -3.65 43.50
C ASN A 12 13.40 -3.31 45.02
N LEU A 13 12.83 -4.20 45.82
CA LEU A 13 12.78 -4.01 47.29
C LEU A 13 14.19 -3.99 47.91
N LYS A 14 15.10 -4.81 47.39
CA LYS A 14 16.50 -4.82 47.82
C LYS A 14 17.24 -3.53 47.44
N ILE A 15 16.98 -3.00 46.23
CA ILE A 15 17.54 -1.74 45.74
C ILE A 15 17.00 -0.55 46.57
N LEU A 16 15.69 -0.50 46.85
CA LEU A 16 15.05 0.53 47.68
C LEU A 16 15.55 0.54 49.12
N ASN A 17 15.95 -0.61 49.66
CA ASN A 17 16.51 -0.76 51.02
C ASN A 17 18.04 -0.52 51.10
N LEU A 18 18.71 -0.28 49.96
CA LEU A 18 20.12 0.09 49.94
C LEU A 18 20.27 1.50 50.54
N LYS A 19 20.89 1.59 51.73
CA LYS A 19 21.32 2.87 52.31
C LYS A 19 22.51 3.38 51.47
N LEU A 20 22.20 4.03 50.35
CA LEU A 20 23.23 4.68 49.53
C LEU A 20 23.79 5.87 50.33
N LYS A 21 25.11 5.91 50.49
CA LYS A 21 25.76 7.11 51.03
C LYS A 21 25.53 8.28 50.07
N PRO A 22 25.17 9.45 50.59
CA PRO A 22 25.03 10.64 49.72
C PRO A 22 26.36 10.92 49.05
N VAL A 23 26.35 10.96 47.74
CA VAL A 23 27.53 11.33 46.94
C VAL A 23 27.54 12.84 46.82
N ASN A 24 28.46 13.49 47.55
CA ASN A 24 28.67 14.93 47.43
C ASN A 24 29.45 15.24 46.15
N LEU A 25 28.76 15.34 45.07
CA LEU A 25 29.33 15.81 43.79
C LEU A 25 29.33 17.35 43.77
N ARG A 26 30.44 17.95 43.29
CA ARG A 26 30.46 19.38 42.94
C ARG A 26 29.42 19.64 41.84
N LEU A 27 28.91 20.86 41.75
CA LEU A 27 27.81 21.22 40.84
C LEU A 27 28.05 20.76 39.39
N PHE A 28 29.24 20.97 38.89
CA PHE A 28 29.59 20.64 37.51
C PHE A 28 29.54 19.12 37.19
N PRO A 29 30.19 18.22 38.00
CA PRO A 29 30.01 16.77 37.83
C PRO A 29 28.58 16.29 38.01
N LEU A 30 27.78 16.93 38.88
CA LEU A 30 26.37 16.59 39.06
C LEU A 30 25.53 16.90 37.82
N ILE A 31 25.75 18.08 37.21
CA ILE A 31 25.09 18.45 35.96
C ILE A 31 25.48 17.48 34.85
N ALA A 32 26.79 17.18 34.71
CA ALA A 32 27.28 16.25 33.71
C ALA A 32 26.67 14.85 33.84
N LEU A 33 26.58 14.32 35.07
CA LEU A 33 25.95 13.04 35.36
C LEU A 33 24.47 13.03 34.96
N ASN A 34 23.71 14.07 35.30
CA ASN A 34 22.30 14.17 34.94
C ASN A 34 22.11 14.25 33.42
N LEU A 35 22.95 15.00 32.70
CA LEU A 35 22.91 15.04 31.23
C LEU A 35 23.18 13.67 30.64
N ILE A 36 24.18 12.93 31.16
CA ILE A 36 24.48 11.55 30.70
C ILE A 36 23.26 10.64 30.96
N LEU A 37 22.66 10.71 32.15
CA LEU A 37 21.47 9.91 32.49
C LEU A 37 20.28 10.23 31.58
N ILE A 38 20.06 11.52 31.26
CA ILE A 38 19.02 11.93 30.31
C ILE A 38 19.32 11.37 28.92
N ILE A 39 20.56 11.44 28.45
CA ILE A 39 20.95 10.87 27.14
C ILE A 39 20.72 9.35 27.13
N VAL A 40 21.18 8.63 28.16
CA VAL A 40 20.97 7.19 28.29
C VAL A 40 19.48 6.85 28.31
N TYR A 41 18.67 7.63 29.03
CA TYR A 41 17.22 7.45 29.11
C TYR A 41 16.55 7.68 27.73
N VAL A 42 16.94 8.75 27.01
CA VAL A 42 16.45 9.03 25.65
C VAL A 42 16.82 7.90 24.69
N VAL A 43 18.07 7.40 24.76
CA VAL A 43 18.52 6.27 23.92
C VAL A 43 17.75 4.99 24.26
N ALA A 44 17.53 4.72 25.54
CA ALA A 44 16.77 3.56 25.99
C ALA A 44 15.30 3.60 25.52
N LEU A 45 14.69 4.79 25.48
CA LEU A 45 13.32 4.98 24.98
C LEU A 45 13.24 4.94 23.46
N ARG A 46 14.20 5.56 22.78
CA ARG A 46 14.20 5.68 21.31
C ARG A 46 14.64 4.41 20.61
N GLY A 47 15.47 3.58 21.26
CA GLY A 47 16.19 2.48 20.64
C GLY A 47 17.49 2.93 19.94
N PRO A 48 18.12 2.06 19.15
CA PRO A 48 19.41 2.35 18.52
C PRO A 48 19.33 3.57 17.62
N PHE A 49 20.47 4.26 17.44
CA PHE A 49 20.61 5.47 16.61
C PHE A 49 20.48 5.20 15.10
N LYS A 50 19.43 4.50 14.69
CA LYS A 50 19.00 4.41 13.30
C LYS A 50 18.11 5.62 12.95
N HIS A 51 17.91 5.85 11.64
CA HIS A 51 17.11 6.99 11.16
C HIS A 51 15.69 7.04 11.72
N VAL A 52 15.12 5.89 12.05
CA VAL A 52 13.76 5.77 12.59
C VAL A 52 13.80 5.21 14.01
N ALA A 53 13.07 5.85 14.93
CA ALA A 53 12.86 5.30 16.26
C ALA A 53 12.11 3.96 16.19
N ILE A 54 12.32 3.09 17.18
CA ILE A 54 11.54 1.83 17.28
C ILE A 54 10.06 2.18 17.26
N ASN A 55 9.30 1.53 16.39
CA ASN A 55 7.86 1.72 16.24
C ASN A 55 7.15 0.35 16.10
N VAL A 56 5.82 0.38 15.95
CA VAL A 56 4.98 -0.82 15.78
C VAL A 56 5.48 -1.74 14.65
N GLN A 57 6.14 -1.19 13.64
CA GLN A 57 6.65 -1.97 12.51
C GLN A 57 7.85 -2.84 12.87
N ASN A 58 8.58 -2.50 13.92
CA ASN A 58 9.81 -3.18 14.32
C ASN A 58 9.60 -4.33 15.30
N TYR A 59 8.41 -4.48 15.90
CA TYR A 59 8.18 -5.52 16.90
C TYR A 59 7.65 -6.84 16.31
N SER A 60 7.13 -6.82 15.09
CA SER A 60 6.62 -8.04 14.41
C SER A 60 7.76 -8.80 13.74
N PHE A 61 8.59 -9.47 14.53
CA PHE A 61 9.73 -10.26 14.05
C PHE A 61 9.49 -11.78 14.13
N SER A 62 8.42 -12.20 14.80
CA SER A 62 8.06 -13.59 15.01
C SER A 62 6.67 -13.88 14.43
N GLU A 63 6.45 -15.12 14.02
CA GLU A 63 5.12 -15.63 13.63
C GLU A 63 4.16 -15.74 14.81
N TYR A 64 4.67 -15.69 16.04
CA TYR A 64 3.88 -15.77 17.27
C TYR A 64 3.62 -14.39 17.83
N SER A 65 2.36 -13.93 17.79
CA SER A 65 1.95 -12.60 18.31
C SER A 65 2.36 -12.40 19.79
N VAL A 66 2.24 -13.43 20.63
CA VAL A 66 2.64 -13.38 22.04
C VAL A 66 4.12 -13.00 22.19
N VAL A 67 5.00 -13.52 21.32
CA VAL A 67 6.43 -13.19 21.36
C VAL A 67 6.65 -11.73 20.98
N ASN A 68 5.96 -11.25 19.96
CA ASN A 68 6.02 -9.86 19.52
C ASN A 68 5.52 -8.91 20.62
N ASP A 69 4.39 -9.23 21.25
CA ASP A 69 3.79 -8.39 22.31
C ASP A 69 4.68 -8.27 23.56
N THR A 70 5.50 -9.29 23.86
CA THR A 70 6.43 -9.25 25.01
C THR A 70 7.66 -8.37 24.80
N MET A 71 7.96 -7.97 23.57
CA MET A 71 9.14 -7.15 23.22
C MET A 71 8.89 -5.65 23.41
N LEU A 72 7.65 -5.25 23.56
CA LEU A 72 7.30 -3.83 23.65
C LEU A 72 7.72 -3.22 24.97
N ASN A 73 8.38 -2.04 24.90
CA ASN A 73 8.53 -1.19 26.07
C ASN A 73 7.13 -0.79 26.60
N PRO A 74 6.82 -0.95 27.90
CA PRO A 74 5.49 -0.70 28.45
C PRO A 74 4.94 0.70 28.15
N ILE A 75 5.78 1.74 28.11
CA ILE A 75 5.37 3.13 27.83
C ILE A 75 4.97 3.24 26.35
N MET A 76 5.73 2.63 25.45
CA MET A 76 5.40 2.61 24.02
C MET A 76 4.13 1.79 23.78
N ALA A 77 4.02 0.61 24.39
CA ALA A 77 2.83 -0.23 24.32
C ALA A 77 1.58 0.53 24.77
N PHE A 78 1.66 1.26 25.88
CA PHE A 78 0.56 2.09 26.39
C PHE A 78 0.22 3.23 25.42
N SER A 79 1.23 3.95 24.90
CA SER A 79 1.02 5.03 23.94
C SER A 79 0.32 4.52 22.66
N TRP A 80 0.73 3.36 22.16
CA TRP A 80 0.12 2.75 20.97
C TRP A 80 -1.29 2.24 21.26
N ALA A 81 -1.50 1.61 22.41
CA ALA A 81 -2.84 1.18 22.84
C ALA A 81 -3.81 2.37 22.93
N LEU A 82 -3.34 3.51 23.45
CA LEU A 82 -4.14 4.74 23.55
C LEU A 82 -4.46 5.31 22.15
N LYS A 83 -3.48 5.30 21.23
CA LYS A 83 -3.71 5.71 19.83
C LYS A 83 -4.74 4.80 19.17
N GLN A 84 -4.56 3.49 19.28
CA GLN A 84 -5.47 2.49 18.76
C GLN A 84 -6.89 2.64 19.33
N TYR A 85 -7.03 2.86 20.63
CA TYR A 85 -8.31 3.12 21.28
C TYR A 85 -9.06 4.32 20.68
N LYS A 86 -8.33 5.43 20.38
CA LYS A 86 -8.91 6.60 19.71
C LYS A 86 -9.36 6.29 18.27
N GLU A 87 -8.55 5.57 17.52
CA GLU A 87 -8.88 5.15 16.15
C GLU A 87 -10.10 4.22 16.14
N GLU A 88 -10.19 3.28 17.08
CA GLU A 88 -11.35 2.40 17.24
C GLU A 88 -12.63 3.13 17.69
N ALA A 89 -12.50 4.20 18.48
CA ALA A 89 -13.64 5.03 18.85
C ALA A 89 -14.28 5.69 17.62
N ALA A 90 -13.47 6.07 16.62
CA ALA A 90 -13.96 6.63 15.36
C ALA A 90 -14.81 5.62 14.56
N LEU A 91 -14.51 4.33 14.61
CA LEU A 91 -15.32 3.28 13.95
C LEU A 91 -16.75 3.20 14.52
N LYS A 92 -16.95 3.54 15.77
CA LYS A 92 -18.26 3.48 16.44
C LYS A 92 -19.05 4.78 16.38
N ALA A 93 -18.47 5.83 15.80
CA ALA A 93 -19.08 7.16 15.81
C ALA A 93 -20.28 7.31 14.84
N ILE A 94 -20.41 6.41 13.86
CA ILE A 94 -21.43 6.49 12.82
C ILE A 94 -22.56 5.51 13.16
N THR A 95 -23.78 6.03 13.31
CA THR A 95 -24.97 5.22 13.55
C THR A 95 -25.54 4.65 12.25
N PRO A 96 -26.32 3.54 12.29
CA PRO A 96 -27.01 2.99 11.11
C PRO A 96 -27.89 4.02 10.39
N LEU A 97 -28.61 4.86 11.15
CA LEU A 97 -29.47 5.90 10.58
C LEU A 97 -28.61 6.91 9.78
N LYS A 98 -27.49 7.36 10.36
CA LYS A 98 -26.57 8.27 9.67
C LYS A 98 -25.96 7.63 8.44
N ALA A 99 -25.61 6.35 8.49
CA ALA A 99 -25.08 5.64 7.34
C ALA A 99 -26.12 5.54 6.20
N GLN A 100 -27.40 5.32 6.54
CA GLN A 100 -28.48 5.32 5.54
C GLN A 100 -28.62 6.69 4.86
N GLU A 101 -28.60 7.78 5.62
CA GLU A 101 -28.58 9.15 5.07
C GLU A 101 -27.38 9.38 4.13
N LEU A 102 -26.20 8.85 4.50
CA LEU A 102 -25.00 8.96 3.68
C LEU A 102 -25.08 8.16 2.39
N LYS A 103 -25.66 6.94 2.43
CA LYS A 103 -25.91 6.14 1.22
C LYS A 103 -26.84 6.85 0.24
N GLU A 104 -27.94 7.42 0.72
CA GLU A 104 -28.89 8.19 -0.11
C GLU A 104 -28.24 9.46 -0.72
N LYS A 105 -27.38 10.10 0.05
CA LYS A 105 -26.71 11.32 -0.35
C LYS A 105 -25.57 11.09 -1.34
N LEU A 106 -24.77 10.05 -1.12
CA LEU A 106 -23.61 9.69 -1.94
C LEU A 106 -23.97 8.57 -2.92
N PHE A 107 -23.81 7.33 -2.45
CA PHE A 107 -24.01 6.08 -3.17
C PHE A 107 -23.98 4.90 -2.17
N ASP A 108 -24.51 3.76 -2.58
CA ASP A 108 -24.34 2.51 -1.81
C ASP A 108 -22.88 2.00 -1.94
N TYR A 109 -22.45 1.21 -0.99
CA TYR A 109 -21.16 0.50 -1.03
C TYR A 109 -21.26 -0.98 -1.40
N LEU A 110 -22.48 -1.52 -1.56
CA LEU A 110 -22.71 -2.87 -2.07
C LEU A 110 -23.06 -2.81 -3.55
N HIS A 111 -22.32 -3.56 -4.33
CA HIS A 111 -22.43 -3.57 -5.79
C HIS A 111 -22.50 -5.01 -6.31
N GLN A 112 -22.78 -5.13 -7.59
CA GLN A 112 -22.75 -6.37 -8.32
C GLN A 112 -21.97 -6.21 -9.62
N SER A 113 -21.05 -7.13 -9.91
CA SER A 113 -20.31 -7.11 -11.17
C SER A 113 -21.21 -7.50 -12.33
N PRO A 114 -20.92 -7.09 -13.56
CA PRO A 114 -21.73 -7.47 -14.71
C PRO A 114 -21.69 -8.98 -14.95
N ILE A 115 -22.68 -9.46 -15.72
CA ILE A 115 -22.67 -10.83 -16.25
C ILE A 115 -21.50 -10.96 -17.24
N ASN A 116 -20.60 -11.92 -16.99
CA ASN A 116 -19.45 -12.22 -17.82
C ASN A 116 -19.29 -13.75 -17.99
N LEU A 117 -20.05 -14.32 -18.92
CA LEU A 117 -20.04 -15.77 -19.20
C LEU A 117 -18.68 -16.26 -19.75
N LYS A 118 -17.90 -15.37 -20.38
CA LYS A 118 -16.53 -15.71 -20.83
C LYS A 118 -15.60 -15.91 -19.62
N ALA A 119 -15.65 -15.01 -18.65
CA ALA A 119 -14.86 -15.14 -17.43
C ALA A 119 -15.29 -16.39 -16.64
N GLU A 120 -16.59 -16.66 -16.55
CA GLU A 120 -17.11 -17.87 -15.90
C GLU A 120 -16.61 -19.16 -16.58
N LYS A 121 -16.53 -19.19 -17.91
CA LYS A 121 -16.04 -20.34 -18.65
C LYS A 121 -14.52 -20.50 -18.58
N ASN A 122 -13.79 -19.40 -18.68
CA ASN A 122 -12.33 -19.41 -18.83
C ASN A 122 -11.58 -19.35 -17.51
N HIS A 123 -12.20 -18.81 -16.46
CA HIS A 123 -11.60 -18.59 -15.14
C HIS A 123 -10.17 -18.04 -15.22
N PRO A 124 -9.95 -16.86 -15.84
CA PRO A 124 -8.60 -16.35 -16.02
C PRO A 124 -7.94 -16.13 -14.65
N SER A 125 -6.66 -16.47 -14.54
CA SER A 125 -5.90 -16.07 -13.36
C SER A 125 -5.72 -14.55 -13.33
N VAL A 126 -5.66 -13.99 -12.15
CA VAL A 126 -5.48 -12.55 -11.92
C VAL A 126 -4.23 -12.33 -11.10
N PHE A 127 -3.32 -11.53 -11.63
CA PHE A 127 -2.13 -11.08 -10.89
C PHE A 127 -2.26 -9.60 -10.57
N VAL A 128 -2.26 -9.25 -9.28
CA VAL A 128 -2.31 -7.88 -8.77
C VAL A 128 -0.97 -7.55 -8.14
N ASN A 129 -0.23 -6.64 -8.76
CA ASN A 129 1.09 -6.20 -8.35
C ASN A 129 1.01 -4.84 -7.65
N LEU A 130 1.15 -4.81 -6.33
CA LEU A 130 1.33 -3.59 -5.56
C LEU A 130 2.82 -3.30 -5.46
N MET A 131 3.27 -2.27 -6.18
CA MET A 131 4.68 -1.95 -6.33
C MET A 131 5.12 -0.87 -5.34
N GLU A 132 6.18 -1.15 -4.60
CA GLU A 132 6.81 -0.22 -3.65
C GLU A 132 7.23 1.08 -4.33
N SER A 133 6.71 2.21 -3.82
CA SER A 133 7.07 3.56 -4.25
C SER A 133 6.96 3.81 -5.77
N PHE A 134 6.02 3.14 -6.45
CA PHE A 134 5.78 3.29 -7.89
C PHE A 134 4.88 4.49 -8.18
N GLY A 135 5.35 5.69 -7.83
CA GLY A 135 4.66 6.96 -8.08
C GLY A 135 4.92 7.51 -9.48
N LEU A 136 3.97 8.27 -10.00
CA LEU A 136 4.12 8.99 -11.27
C LEU A 136 5.08 10.17 -11.16
N ASN A 137 5.41 10.62 -9.95
CA ASN A 137 6.33 11.75 -9.72
C ASN A 137 7.72 11.55 -10.33
N LEU A 138 8.26 10.34 -10.39
CA LEU A 138 9.51 10.02 -11.08
C LEU A 138 9.26 9.53 -12.50
N ALA A 139 8.18 8.76 -12.72
CA ALA A 139 7.83 8.26 -14.06
C ALA A 139 7.58 9.39 -15.08
N ASP A 140 7.10 10.54 -14.64
CA ASP A 140 6.83 11.71 -15.51
C ASP A 140 8.10 12.31 -16.14
N PHE A 141 9.28 12.01 -15.57
CA PHE A 141 10.58 12.37 -16.15
C PHE A 141 11.07 11.35 -17.20
N ALA A 142 10.41 10.20 -17.34
CA ALA A 142 10.81 9.21 -18.33
C ALA A 142 10.49 9.68 -19.76
N ASN A 143 11.50 9.62 -20.61
CA ASN A 143 11.41 9.95 -22.04
C ASN A 143 12.38 9.08 -22.85
N THR A 144 12.61 9.41 -24.13
CA THR A 144 13.52 8.66 -25.00
C THR A 144 15.00 8.76 -24.57
N GLU A 145 15.39 9.83 -23.89
CA GLU A 145 16.77 10.04 -23.39
C GLU A 145 16.97 9.44 -22.01
N HIS A 146 15.89 9.41 -21.17
CA HIS A 146 15.91 8.97 -19.77
C HIS A 146 14.81 7.95 -19.53
N ASN A 147 15.09 6.70 -19.85
CA ASN A 147 14.10 5.63 -19.65
C ASN A 147 14.14 5.08 -18.22
N PHE A 148 13.52 5.79 -17.27
CA PHE A 148 13.37 5.34 -15.88
C PHE A 148 12.34 4.20 -15.70
N LEU A 149 11.61 3.85 -16.74
CA LEU A 149 10.67 2.73 -16.75
C LEU A 149 11.31 1.43 -17.28
N GLY A 150 12.49 1.51 -17.90
CA GLY A 150 13.15 0.33 -18.50
C GLY A 150 12.24 -0.41 -19.47
N SER A 151 12.17 -1.73 -19.35
CA SER A 151 11.32 -2.58 -20.18
C SER A 151 9.83 -2.33 -20.01
N LEU A 152 9.39 -1.67 -18.94
CA LEU A 152 7.98 -1.36 -18.71
C LEU A 152 7.43 -0.28 -19.66
N ASP A 153 8.29 0.62 -20.15
CA ASP A 153 7.87 1.75 -21.01
C ASP A 153 7.08 1.31 -22.25
N LYS A 154 7.51 0.25 -22.93
CA LYS A 154 6.79 -0.30 -24.10
C LYS A 154 5.41 -0.84 -23.74
N HIS A 155 5.26 -1.44 -22.55
CA HIS A 155 3.98 -1.97 -22.08
C HIS A 155 3.00 -0.86 -21.74
N PHE A 156 3.48 0.26 -21.19
CA PHE A 156 2.66 1.45 -20.94
C PHE A 156 2.09 2.05 -22.24
N LYS A 157 2.78 1.86 -23.36
CA LYS A 157 2.34 2.32 -24.70
C LYS A 157 1.40 1.35 -25.41
N GLN A 158 1.40 0.08 -25.03
CA GLN A 158 0.67 -0.99 -25.70
C GLN A 158 -0.61 -1.42 -24.99
N ASP A 159 -0.64 -1.31 -23.69
CA ASP A 159 -1.71 -1.84 -22.84
C ASP A 159 -2.56 -0.70 -22.25
N PHE A 160 -3.47 -1.04 -21.36
CA PHE A 160 -4.33 -0.06 -20.70
C PHE A 160 -3.58 0.62 -19.54
N LEU A 161 -3.56 1.95 -19.54
CA LEU A 161 -2.85 2.74 -18.52
C LEU A 161 -3.67 3.98 -18.13
N PHE A 162 -3.96 4.09 -16.84
CA PHE A 162 -4.56 5.29 -16.25
C PHE A 162 -3.51 6.02 -15.42
N LYS A 163 -3.21 7.27 -15.77
CA LYS A 163 -2.25 8.12 -15.06
C LYS A 163 -2.92 9.10 -14.11
N ARG A 164 -4.18 9.46 -14.35
CA ARG A 164 -4.97 10.32 -13.45
C ARG A 164 -5.57 9.50 -12.32
N PHE A 165 -4.70 8.82 -11.57
CA PHE A 165 -5.06 7.79 -10.61
C PHE A 165 -4.31 7.99 -9.28
N LEU A 166 -5.02 7.88 -8.16
CA LEU A 166 -4.48 8.12 -6.83
C LEU A 166 -4.25 6.79 -6.08
N SER A 167 -3.12 6.70 -5.36
CA SER A 167 -2.98 5.72 -4.30
C SER A 167 -3.93 6.04 -3.15
N SER A 168 -4.33 5.07 -2.36
CA SER A 168 -5.21 5.29 -1.19
C SER A 168 -4.56 6.17 -0.13
N SER A 169 -3.22 6.12 -0.01
CA SER A 169 -2.44 6.84 0.99
C SER A 169 -1.00 7.04 0.52
N ASN A 170 -0.20 7.77 1.30
CA ASN A 170 1.24 7.90 1.10
C ASN A 170 2.05 6.88 1.92
N GLY A 171 1.63 5.64 1.95
CA GLY A 171 2.32 4.58 2.68
C GLY A 171 1.81 3.19 2.31
N THR A 172 2.69 2.19 2.45
CA THR A 172 2.42 0.80 2.01
C THR A 172 1.26 0.17 2.78
N ILE A 173 1.28 0.19 4.12
CA ILE A 173 0.24 -0.49 4.90
C ILE A 173 -1.16 0.11 4.73
N PRO A 174 -1.36 1.45 4.74
CA PRO A 174 -2.69 2.00 4.44
C PRO A 174 -3.16 1.69 3.03
N SER A 175 -2.29 1.74 2.02
CA SER A 175 -2.65 1.39 0.64
C SER A 175 -3.00 -0.10 0.52
N PHE A 176 -2.24 -0.97 1.15
CA PHE A 176 -2.49 -2.41 1.21
C PHE A 176 -3.84 -2.73 1.90
N ALA A 177 -4.09 -2.12 3.06
CA ALA A 177 -5.33 -2.35 3.81
C ALA A 177 -6.57 -1.86 3.05
N ASN A 178 -6.50 -0.67 2.43
CA ASN A 178 -7.58 -0.17 1.59
C ASN A 178 -7.83 -1.07 0.37
N LEU A 179 -6.77 -1.50 -0.31
CA LEU A 179 -6.89 -2.28 -1.54
C LEU A 179 -7.36 -3.72 -1.28
N PHE A 180 -6.75 -4.43 -0.32
CA PHE A 180 -6.98 -5.87 -0.15
C PHE A 180 -7.92 -6.24 1.00
N PHE A 181 -8.11 -5.34 1.98
CA PHE A 181 -9.04 -5.55 3.09
C PHE A 181 -10.31 -4.70 2.98
N VAL A 182 -10.32 -3.74 2.03
CA VAL A 182 -11.35 -2.69 1.93
C VAL A 182 -11.52 -2.01 3.30
N SER A 183 -10.41 -1.65 3.92
CA SER A 183 -10.34 -1.11 5.27
C SER A 183 -9.68 0.27 5.29
N PRO A 184 -10.42 1.32 5.71
CA PRO A 184 -9.82 2.63 5.99
C PRO A 184 -8.97 2.63 7.27
N PHE A 185 -9.08 1.57 8.10
CA PHE A 185 -8.29 1.37 9.30
C PHE A 185 -7.05 0.54 8.93
N SER A 186 -5.92 1.21 8.76
CA SER A 186 -4.68 0.62 8.26
C SER A 186 -4.09 -0.45 9.19
N ASN A 187 -4.26 -0.29 10.50
CA ASN A 187 -3.66 -1.16 11.53
C ASN A 187 -4.54 -2.37 11.89
N ILE A 188 -5.49 -2.76 11.07
CA ILE A 188 -6.43 -3.84 11.37
C ILE A 188 -5.72 -5.16 11.69
N SER A 189 -4.64 -5.49 10.96
CA SER A 189 -3.83 -6.69 11.13
C SER A 189 -3.05 -6.75 12.45
N THR A 190 -2.84 -5.61 13.10
CA THR A 190 -2.12 -5.48 14.38
C THR A 190 -3.01 -5.03 15.53
N SER A 191 -4.31 -4.79 15.28
CA SER A 191 -5.29 -4.36 16.25
C SER A 191 -5.96 -5.53 16.98
N LYS A 192 -6.88 -5.24 17.89
CA LYS A 192 -7.73 -6.27 18.51
C LYS A 192 -8.57 -7.06 17.49
N PHE A 193 -8.74 -6.53 16.27
CA PHE A 193 -9.46 -7.17 15.17
C PHE A 193 -8.57 -8.12 14.34
N GLN A 194 -7.30 -8.28 14.67
CA GLN A 194 -6.33 -9.10 13.95
C GLN A 194 -6.72 -10.57 13.78
N LYS A 195 -7.74 -11.05 14.50
CA LYS A 195 -8.31 -12.39 14.39
C LYS A 195 -9.73 -12.40 13.80
N THR A 196 -10.23 -11.24 13.38
CA THR A 196 -11.58 -11.12 12.83
C THR A 196 -11.54 -11.33 11.32
N TYR A 197 -12.30 -12.31 10.85
CA TYR A 197 -12.54 -12.50 9.42
C TYR A 197 -13.35 -11.32 8.87
N LEU A 198 -12.90 -10.75 7.76
CA LEU A 198 -13.63 -9.72 7.03
C LEU A 198 -14.26 -10.31 5.77
N ASP A 199 -15.57 -10.32 5.72
CA ASP A 199 -16.31 -10.68 4.50
C ASP A 199 -16.17 -9.60 3.41
N LEU A 200 -16.49 -9.96 2.17
CA LEU A 200 -16.49 -9.06 1.00
C LEU A 200 -15.13 -8.35 0.73
N THR A 201 -14.04 -8.87 1.28
CA THR A 201 -12.71 -8.51 0.79
C THR A 201 -12.47 -9.09 -0.61
N PRO A 202 -11.58 -8.52 -1.42
CA PRO A 202 -11.18 -9.16 -2.68
C PRO A 202 -10.77 -10.63 -2.51
N ILE A 203 -10.04 -10.94 -1.44
CA ILE A 203 -9.65 -12.31 -1.10
C ILE A 203 -10.90 -13.19 -0.93
N ALA A 204 -11.85 -12.77 -0.11
CA ALA A 204 -13.08 -13.53 0.16
C ALA A 204 -13.93 -13.70 -1.10
N ILE A 205 -14.01 -12.68 -1.96
CA ILE A 205 -14.80 -12.73 -3.20
C ILE A 205 -14.21 -13.74 -4.18
N TYR A 206 -12.88 -13.70 -4.42
CA TYR A 206 -12.23 -14.68 -5.28
C TYR A 206 -12.26 -16.10 -4.70
N LYS A 207 -12.13 -16.26 -3.38
CA LYS A 207 -12.32 -17.55 -2.71
C LYS A 207 -13.71 -18.13 -2.94
N LYS A 208 -14.77 -17.30 -2.77
CA LYS A 208 -16.17 -17.70 -3.06
C LYS A 208 -16.38 -18.07 -4.52
N ALA A 209 -15.64 -17.45 -5.44
CA ALA A 209 -15.66 -17.77 -6.86
C ALA A 209 -14.82 -19.02 -7.24
N GLY A 210 -14.25 -19.74 -6.25
CA GLY A 210 -13.48 -20.96 -6.47
C GLY A 210 -12.01 -20.76 -6.84
N TYR A 211 -11.47 -19.55 -6.65
CA TYR A 211 -10.06 -19.26 -6.92
C TYR A 211 -9.15 -19.69 -5.77
N LYS A 212 -7.97 -20.22 -6.12
CA LYS A 212 -6.84 -20.28 -5.20
C LYS A 212 -6.30 -18.86 -5.02
N VAL A 213 -6.08 -18.43 -3.78
CA VAL A 213 -5.51 -17.12 -3.48
C VAL A 213 -4.10 -17.29 -2.93
N VAL A 214 -3.13 -16.66 -3.60
CA VAL A 214 -1.71 -16.72 -3.22
C VAL A 214 -1.19 -15.31 -2.97
N PHE A 215 -0.49 -15.11 -1.86
CA PHE A 215 0.24 -13.88 -1.58
C PHE A 215 1.73 -14.11 -1.75
N VAL A 216 2.41 -13.23 -2.49
CA VAL A 216 3.86 -13.27 -2.72
C VAL A 216 4.45 -11.93 -2.31
N SER A 217 5.39 -11.93 -1.37
CA SER A 217 6.12 -10.72 -0.97
C SER A 217 7.61 -10.92 -1.17
N ALA A 218 8.28 -9.91 -1.71
CA ALA A 218 9.74 -9.87 -1.72
C ALA A 218 10.31 -9.56 -0.32
N GLY A 219 9.49 -9.04 0.60
CA GLY A 219 9.85 -8.75 1.99
C GLY A 219 9.37 -9.81 2.98
N ASN A 220 9.58 -9.53 4.27
CA ASN A 220 9.22 -10.42 5.38
C ASN A 220 7.72 -10.45 5.62
N GLY A 221 7.12 -11.64 5.55
CA GLY A 221 5.68 -11.83 5.76
C GLY A 221 5.18 -11.51 7.17
N SER A 222 6.06 -11.50 8.18
CA SER A 222 5.71 -11.14 9.56
C SER A 222 5.50 -9.63 9.74
N TRP A 223 5.99 -8.81 8.81
CA TRP A 223 5.83 -7.36 8.86
C TRP A 223 4.36 -6.98 8.97
N GLN A 224 4.03 -6.11 9.94
CA GLN A 224 2.66 -5.66 10.21
C GLN A 224 1.66 -6.81 10.45
N ASN A 225 2.15 -7.99 10.87
CA ASN A 225 1.32 -9.17 11.10
C ASN A 225 0.51 -9.62 9.86
N ILE A 226 0.96 -9.23 8.65
CA ILE A 226 0.23 -9.45 7.39
C ILE A 226 0.04 -10.94 7.13
N LYS A 227 1.06 -11.76 7.28
CA LYS A 227 1.00 -13.21 7.04
C LYS A 227 -0.13 -13.88 7.85
N ASN A 228 -0.18 -13.58 9.16
CA ASN A 228 -1.21 -14.16 10.03
C ASN A 228 -2.61 -13.67 9.65
N TYR A 229 -2.75 -12.38 9.36
CA TYR A 229 -4.05 -11.81 9.02
C TYR A 229 -4.56 -12.28 7.65
N LEU A 230 -3.70 -12.40 6.66
CA LEU A 230 -4.04 -12.96 5.35
C LEU A 230 -4.51 -14.41 5.45
N SER A 231 -3.90 -15.23 6.34
CA SER A 231 -4.35 -16.60 6.60
C SER A 231 -5.78 -16.64 7.17
N ILE A 232 -6.13 -15.69 8.06
CA ILE A 232 -7.51 -15.56 8.60
C ILE A 232 -8.49 -15.16 7.49
N LEU A 233 -8.08 -14.31 6.54
CA LEU A 233 -8.90 -13.92 5.39
C LEU A 233 -9.05 -15.01 4.33
N GLY A 234 -8.34 -16.15 4.46
CA GLY A 234 -8.48 -17.31 3.58
C GLY A 234 -7.48 -17.37 2.43
N VAL A 235 -6.33 -16.67 2.53
CA VAL A 235 -5.22 -16.87 1.60
C VAL A 235 -4.67 -18.29 1.73
N ASP A 236 -4.58 -19.02 0.63
CA ASP A 236 -4.21 -20.46 0.62
C ASP A 236 -2.71 -20.67 0.73
N GLU A 237 -1.92 -19.75 0.19
CA GLU A 237 -0.45 -19.87 0.17
C GLU A 237 0.19 -18.50 0.36
N ILE A 238 1.15 -18.41 1.25
CA ILE A 238 1.90 -17.18 1.54
C ILE A 238 3.37 -17.45 1.33
N ILE A 239 3.96 -16.72 0.40
CA ILE A 239 5.35 -16.83 -0.03
C ILE A 239 6.02 -15.51 0.30
N ASP A 240 7.02 -15.57 1.19
CA ASP A 240 7.80 -14.42 1.62
C ASP A 240 9.28 -14.55 1.23
N GLU A 241 10.10 -13.59 1.60
CA GLU A 241 11.54 -13.58 1.33
C GLU A 241 12.24 -14.88 1.72
N ASN A 242 11.82 -15.52 2.83
CA ASN A 242 12.46 -16.74 3.32
C ASN A 242 12.24 -17.92 2.35
N ILE A 243 11.05 -18.00 1.78
CA ILE A 243 10.74 -19.02 0.77
C ILE A 243 11.48 -18.71 -0.52
N LEU A 244 11.52 -17.43 -0.95
CA LEU A 244 12.24 -17.01 -2.15
C LEU A 244 13.75 -17.29 -2.03
N MET A 245 14.37 -17.01 -0.88
CA MET A 245 15.77 -17.34 -0.60
C MET A 245 16.07 -18.84 -0.63
N LYS A 246 15.11 -19.66 -0.23
CA LYS A 246 15.24 -21.12 -0.26
C LYS A 246 15.11 -21.71 -1.66
N GLU A 247 14.22 -21.13 -2.48
CA GLU A 247 13.88 -21.70 -3.79
C GLU A 247 14.77 -21.19 -4.93
N TYR A 248 15.30 -19.97 -4.81
CA TYR A 248 16.05 -19.31 -5.89
C TYR A 248 17.49 -19.01 -5.51
N ASN A 249 18.44 -19.55 -6.26
CA ASN A 249 19.84 -19.21 -6.12
C ASN A 249 20.05 -17.70 -6.37
N GLY A 250 20.87 -17.05 -5.53
CA GLY A 250 21.15 -15.61 -5.62
C GLY A 250 20.13 -14.72 -4.89
N ALA A 251 18.95 -15.24 -4.50
CA ALA A 251 17.98 -14.45 -3.76
C ALA A 251 18.54 -13.96 -2.43
N LYS A 252 19.26 -14.82 -1.69
CA LYS A 252 19.89 -14.46 -0.43
C LYS A 252 20.96 -13.35 -0.60
N ASP A 253 21.71 -13.37 -1.69
CA ASP A 253 22.77 -12.38 -1.96
C ASP A 253 22.19 -11.00 -2.31
N SER A 254 20.94 -10.97 -2.77
CA SER A 254 20.20 -9.74 -3.10
C SER A 254 19.53 -9.08 -1.90
N GLU A 255 19.53 -9.70 -0.73
CA GLU A 255 18.85 -9.22 0.48
C GLU A 255 19.39 -7.86 0.91
N ASN A 256 18.48 -6.92 1.22
CA ASN A 256 18.78 -5.53 1.52
C ASN A 256 18.38 -5.08 2.94
N GLY A 257 17.97 -6.02 3.81
CA GLY A 257 17.49 -5.77 5.17
C GLY A 257 15.97 -5.51 5.26
N TYR A 258 15.28 -5.44 4.13
CA TYR A 258 13.82 -5.34 4.04
C TYR A 258 13.22 -6.47 3.21
N GLY A 259 14.06 -7.14 2.40
CA GLY A 259 13.65 -8.24 1.57
C GLY A 259 14.68 -8.55 0.48
N VAL A 260 14.30 -9.44 -0.42
CA VAL A 260 15.08 -9.84 -1.60
C VAL A 260 14.69 -9.03 -2.83
N ALA A 261 15.52 -9.05 -3.87
CA ALA A 261 15.24 -8.33 -5.11
C ALA A 261 13.96 -8.82 -5.81
N ASP A 262 13.19 -7.89 -6.39
CA ASP A 262 11.89 -8.15 -7.01
C ASP A 262 11.95 -9.16 -8.17
N GLU A 263 13.10 -9.35 -8.82
CA GLU A 263 13.26 -10.37 -9.86
C GLU A 263 12.89 -11.77 -9.35
N PHE A 264 13.17 -12.10 -8.08
CA PHE A 264 12.83 -13.38 -7.49
C PHE A 264 11.34 -13.53 -7.19
N LEU A 265 10.68 -12.43 -6.81
CA LEU A 265 9.22 -12.37 -6.71
C LEU A 265 8.60 -12.65 -8.08
N TYR A 266 9.06 -11.99 -9.14
CA TYR A 266 8.52 -12.19 -10.48
C TYR A 266 8.83 -13.58 -11.06
N LYS A 267 9.98 -14.18 -10.74
CA LYS A 267 10.27 -15.60 -11.06
C LYS A 267 9.21 -16.50 -10.41
N LYS A 268 8.92 -16.29 -9.12
CA LYS A 268 7.92 -17.08 -8.40
C LYS A 268 6.51 -16.91 -8.95
N VAL A 269 6.10 -15.68 -9.23
CA VAL A 269 4.80 -15.41 -9.84
C VAL A 269 4.69 -16.09 -11.21
N TYR A 270 5.74 -16.05 -12.02
CA TYR A 270 5.76 -16.75 -13.30
C TYR A 270 5.60 -18.27 -13.14
N ASP A 271 6.33 -18.89 -12.21
CA ASP A 271 6.25 -20.33 -11.92
C ASP A 271 4.84 -20.75 -11.44
N LEU A 272 4.21 -19.91 -10.61
CA LEU A 272 2.82 -20.12 -10.15
C LEU A 272 1.83 -20.07 -11.32
N LEU A 273 1.94 -19.07 -12.19
CA LEU A 273 1.09 -18.90 -13.36
C LEU A 273 1.31 -20.02 -14.40
N GLN A 274 2.55 -20.46 -14.59
CA GLN A 274 2.87 -21.59 -15.46
C GLN A 274 2.25 -22.88 -14.96
N LYS A 275 2.27 -23.10 -13.65
CA LYS A 275 1.68 -24.29 -13.02
C LYS A 275 0.15 -24.25 -13.03
N ASN A 276 -0.45 -23.10 -12.77
CA ASN A 276 -1.90 -22.90 -12.68
C ASN A 276 -2.31 -21.59 -13.38
N PRO A 277 -2.50 -21.61 -14.70
CA PRO A 277 -2.84 -20.41 -15.46
C PRO A 277 -4.32 -19.99 -15.32
N HIS A 278 -5.12 -20.76 -14.59
CA HIS A 278 -6.54 -20.52 -14.36
C HIS A 278 -6.88 -20.55 -12.86
N ASN A 279 -7.98 -19.94 -12.48
CA ASN A 279 -8.54 -19.99 -11.13
C ASN A 279 -7.56 -19.56 -10.01
N THR A 280 -6.62 -18.67 -10.30
CA THR A 280 -5.68 -18.21 -9.28
C THR A 280 -5.70 -16.68 -9.18
N LEU A 281 -5.89 -16.16 -7.97
CA LEU A 281 -5.58 -14.77 -7.64
C LEU A 281 -4.20 -14.74 -6.99
N ILE A 282 -3.26 -14.05 -7.62
CA ILE A 282 -1.94 -13.78 -7.05
C ILE A 282 -1.87 -12.31 -6.65
N ILE A 283 -1.59 -12.04 -5.40
CA ILE A 283 -1.35 -10.71 -4.84
C ILE A 283 0.14 -10.58 -4.57
N ALA A 284 0.80 -9.59 -5.12
CA ALA A 284 2.22 -9.35 -4.87
C ALA A 284 2.48 -7.99 -4.21
N LEU A 285 3.51 -7.97 -3.36
CA LEU A 285 4.07 -6.77 -2.75
C LEU A 285 5.57 -6.74 -3.01
N THR A 286 6.05 -5.78 -3.81
CA THR A 286 7.47 -5.60 -4.14
C THR A 286 8.22 -4.81 -3.08
N ILE A 287 9.56 -4.79 -3.12
CA ILE A 287 10.39 -4.15 -2.10
C ILE A 287 11.64 -3.44 -2.66
N SER A 288 12.06 -3.71 -3.90
CA SER A 288 13.37 -3.24 -4.39
C SER A 288 13.52 -1.72 -4.42
N ASN A 289 12.41 -0.98 -4.58
CA ASN A 289 12.42 0.48 -4.55
C ASN A 289 12.26 1.08 -3.13
N HIS A 290 12.54 0.28 -2.09
CA HIS A 290 12.54 0.71 -0.69
C HIS A 290 13.95 1.15 -0.24
N PRO A 291 14.11 2.20 0.62
CA PRO A 291 15.40 2.47 1.26
C PRO A 291 15.97 1.22 1.94
N PRO A 292 17.29 0.95 1.88
CA PRO A 292 18.38 1.83 1.46
C PRO A 292 18.68 1.86 -0.04
N TYR A 293 17.76 1.39 -0.91
CA TYR A 293 17.92 1.39 -2.38
C TYR A 293 19.09 0.51 -2.86
N LYS A 294 19.32 -0.58 -2.17
CA LYS A 294 20.32 -1.61 -2.54
C LYS A 294 19.66 -2.60 -3.49
N ILE A 295 20.14 -2.64 -4.70
CA ILE A 295 19.63 -3.50 -5.77
C ILE A 295 20.76 -4.27 -6.42
N PRO A 296 20.50 -5.41 -7.10
CA PRO A 296 21.48 -6.04 -7.98
C PRO A 296 21.98 -5.06 -9.04
N GLN A 297 23.29 -5.10 -9.32
CA GLN A 297 23.93 -4.17 -10.27
C GLN A 297 23.84 -4.66 -11.72
N ASN A 298 23.35 -5.87 -11.95
CA ASN A 298 23.30 -6.49 -13.26
C ASN A 298 22.08 -5.98 -14.04
N ASP A 299 22.26 -5.74 -15.33
CA ASP A 299 21.19 -5.41 -16.29
C ASP A 299 20.40 -4.13 -16.07
N LEU A 300 20.96 -3.16 -15.39
CA LEU A 300 20.34 -1.83 -15.30
C LEU A 300 20.44 -1.10 -16.65
N PRO A 301 19.36 -0.46 -17.11
CA PRO A 301 19.45 0.50 -18.18
C PRO A 301 20.49 1.57 -17.85
N LYS A 302 21.29 1.97 -18.85
CA LYS A 302 22.19 3.11 -18.67
C LYS A 302 21.37 4.36 -18.36
N LEU A 303 21.73 5.01 -17.27
CA LEU A 303 21.14 6.27 -16.83
C LEU A 303 22.16 7.38 -17.12
N GLU A 304 22.04 7.98 -18.31
CA GLU A 304 22.91 9.09 -18.73
C GLU A 304 22.09 10.39 -18.75
N ASN A 305 22.73 11.52 -18.55
CA ASN A 305 22.13 12.86 -18.65
C ASN A 305 20.84 13.07 -17.82
N ILE A 306 20.84 12.60 -16.56
CA ILE A 306 19.70 12.77 -15.66
C ILE A 306 19.33 14.24 -15.56
N PRO A 307 18.05 14.64 -15.75
CA PRO A 307 17.67 16.04 -15.75
C PRO A 307 17.99 16.73 -14.42
N GLN A 308 18.60 17.90 -14.48
CA GLN A 308 18.93 18.67 -13.28
C GLN A 308 17.69 19.03 -12.46
N THR A 309 16.54 19.20 -13.11
CA THR A 309 15.25 19.42 -12.46
C THR A 309 14.87 18.24 -11.56
N LEU A 310 15.09 17.00 -12.00
CA LEU A 310 14.89 15.81 -11.17
C LEU A 310 15.87 15.75 -9.99
N LEU A 311 17.16 16.01 -10.25
CA LEU A 311 18.18 16.02 -9.19
C LEU A 311 17.87 17.08 -8.12
N ASN A 312 17.39 18.24 -8.50
CA ASN A 312 16.97 19.29 -7.55
C ASN A 312 15.78 18.89 -6.68
N MET A 313 14.94 17.94 -7.13
CA MET A 313 13.84 17.39 -6.33
C MET A 313 14.32 16.29 -5.36
N LEU A 314 15.54 15.82 -5.48
CA LEU A 314 16.15 14.83 -4.59
C LEU A 314 17.21 15.53 -3.71
N PRO A 315 16.87 16.09 -2.53
CA PRO A 315 17.75 16.91 -1.70
C PRO A 315 18.75 16.04 -0.92
N TYR A 316 19.52 15.23 -1.63
CA TYR A 316 20.51 14.29 -1.09
C TYR A 316 21.82 14.37 -1.84
N GLU A 317 22.87 13.79 -1.26
CA GLU A 317 24.16 13.57 -1.92
C GLU A 317 23.99 12.69 -3.17
N LYS A 318 24.91 12.88 -4.14
CA LYS A 318 24.83 12.24 -5.46
C LYS A 318 24.65 10.73 -5.41
N ASP A 319 25.40 10.03 -4.56
CA ASP A 319 25.31 8.57 -4.44
C ASP A 319 23.89 8.12 -4.03
N LYS A 320 23.25 8.85 -3.14
CA LYS A 320 21.87 8.55 -2.72
C LYS A 320 20.87 8.90 -3.81
N GLN A 321 21.06 10.01 -4.54
CA GLN A 321 20.23 10.36 -5.70
C GLN A 321 20.30 9.24 -6.76
N ASP A 322 21.51 8.81 -7.10
CA ASP A 322 21.73 7.74 -8.07
C ASP A 322 21.11 6.42 -7.63
N ASN A 323 21.22 6.06 -6.35
CA ASN A 323 20.64 4.83 -5.82
C ASN A 323 19.08 4.85 -5.87
N ILE A 324 18.44 5.99 -5.55
CA ILE A 324 16.98 6.15 -5.66
C ILE A 324 16.54 5.94 -7.11
N ILE A 325 17.17 6.63 -8.06
CA ILE A 325 16.81 6.54 -9.48
C ILE A 325 17.06 5.13 -10.03
N LYS A 326 18.20 4.52 -9.68
CA LYS A 326 18.54 3.15 -10.08
C LYS A 326 17.56 2.14 -9.52
N ALA A 327 17.16 2.24 -8.24
CA ALA A 327 16.21 1.32 -7.62
C ALA A 327 14.83 1.43 -8.27
N TYR A 328 14.36 2.64 -8.52
CA TYR A 328 13.11 2.87 -9.25
C TYR A 328 13.17 2.26 -10.65
N THR A 329 14.25 2.51 -11.39
CA THR A 329 14.45 1.97 -12.75
C THR A 329 14.54 0.44 -12.74
N TYR A 330 15.24 -0.14 -11.78
CA TYR A 330 15.35 -1.59 -11.62
C TYR A 330 13.98 -2.24 -11.39
N ALA A 331 13.21 -1.76 -10.41
CA ALA A 331 11.90 -2.31 -10.09
C ALA A 331 10.96 -2.31 -11.30
N ASN A 332 10.94 -1.21 -12.05
CA ASN A 332 10.12 -1.08 -13.26
C ASN A 332 10.61 -1.98 -14.41
N ASN A 333 11.93 -2.05 -14.59
CA ASN A 333 12.55 -2.89 -15.62
C ASN A 333 12.26 -4.38 -15.38
N GLU A 334 12.37 -4.85 -14.13
CA GLU A 334 12.08 -6.24 -13.78
C GLU A 334 10.60 -6.60 -13.96
N PHE A 335 9.69 -5.67 -13.64
CA PHE A 335 8.28 -5.86 -13.96
C PHE A 335 8.04 -5.90 -15.48
N GLY A 336 8.70 -5.02 -16.25
CA GLY A 336 8.62 -5.04 -17.69
C GLY A 336 9.13 -6.35 -18.32
N LYS A 337 10.28 -6.87 -17.84
CA LYS A 337 10.81 -8.19 -18.26
C LYS A 337 9.86 -9.34 -17.92
N PHE A 338 9.22 -9.27 -16.74
CA PHE A 338 8.18 -10.24 -16.37
C PHE A 338 7.00 -10.21 -17.36
N LEU A 339 6.50 -9.02 -17.71
CA LEU A 339 5.43 -8.86 -18.71
C LEU A 339 5.83 -9.42 -20.07
N ASP A 340 7.08 -9.22 -20.50
CA ASP A 340 7.60 -9.82 -21.73
C ASP A 340 7.49 -11.36 -21.71
N LYS A 341 7.94 -11.97 -20.61
CA LYS A 341 7.86 -13.43 -20.46
C LYS A 341 6.42 -13.93 -20.46
N VAL A 342 5.52 -13.26 -19.75
CA VAL A 342 4.10 -13.64 -19.75
C VAL A 342 3.47 -13.51 -21.12
N LYS A 343 3.70 -12.41 -21.82
CA LYS A 343 3.15 -12.18 -23.18
C LYS A 343 3.69 -13.14 -24.23
N GLN A 344 4.84 -13.76 -24.00
CA GLN A 344 5.43 -14.80 -24.86
C GLN A 344 5.05 -16.22 -24.40
N SER A 345 4.46 -16.38 -23.23
CA SER A 345 4.13 -17.69 -22.66
C SER A 345 2.92 -18.34 -23.34
N PRO A 346 2.77 -19.68 -23.21
CA PRO A 346 1.58 -20.39 -23.67
C PRO A 346 0.30 -19.95 -22.94
N PHE A 347 0.41 -19.41 -21.73
CA PHE A 347 -0.72 -19.01 -20.89
C PHE A 347 -1.05 -17.51 -20.99
N LYS A 348 -0.46 -16.77 -21.89
CA LYS A 348 -0.71 -15.32 -22.10
C LYS A 348 -2.18 -14.94 -22.21
N ASN A 349 -3.01 -15.83 -22.78
CA ASN A 349 -4.45 -15.59 -22.96
C ASN A 349 -5.29 -15.98 -21.76
N SER A 350 -4.69 -16.49 -20.68
CA SER A 350 -5.38 -16.96 -19.48
C SER A 350 -5.09 -16.10 -18.24
N VAL A 351 -4.36 -14.99 -18.39
CA VAL A 351 -3.91 -14.19 -17.24
C VAL A 351 -4.23 -12.71 -17.45
N ILE A 352 -4.89 -12.10 -16.47
CA ILE A 352 -5.07 -10.66 -16.36
C ILE A 352 -4.02 -10.14 -15.38
N ILE A 353 -3.30 -9.08 -15.74
CA ILE A 353 -2.29 -8.46 -14.86
C ILE A 353 -2.71 -7.03 -14.57
N ALA A 354 -2.81 -6.69 -13.28
CA ALA A 354 -3.00 -5.34 -12.79
C ALA A 354 -1.77 -4.90 -12.00
N ALA A 355 -1.30 -3.68 -12.18
CA ALA A 355 -0.22 -3.12 -11.38
C ALA A 355 -0.51 -1.68 -11.00
N THR A 356 -0.10 -1.31 -9.78
CA THR A 356 -0.18 0.07 -9.28
C THR A 356 0.92 0.29 -8.23
N GLY A 357 1.23 1.56 -7.95
CA GLY A 357 2.10 1.90 -6.83
C GLY A 357 1.32 1.93 -5.51
N ASP A 358 1.97 1.57 -4.42
CA ASP A 358 1.41 1.76 -3.08
C ASP A 358 1.43 3.25 -2.68
N HIS A 359 2.45 3.99 -3.09
CA HIS A 359 2.61 5.44 -2.97
C HIS A 359 3.71 5.95 -3.91
N ARG A 360 3.99 7.26 -3.85
CA ARG A 360 5.08 7.90 -4.59
C ARG A 360 6.46 7.60 -4.02
N VAL A 361 7.52 7.93 -4.77
CA VAL A 361 8.88 8.07 -4.23
C VAL A 361 8.87 9.25 -3.24
N ARG A 362 8.89 8.95 -1.94
CA ARG A 362 8.74 9.94 -0.86
C ARG A 362 9.95 10.85 -0.69
N GLU A 363 11.11 10.40 -1.14
CA GLU A 363 12.37 11.13 -1.12
C GLU A 363 12.38 12.32 -2.08
N MET A 364 11.48 12.34 -3.07
CA MET A 364 11.31 13.50 -3.95
C MET A 364 10.60 14.63 -3.22
N SER A 365 11.26 15.77 -3.12
CA SER A 365 10.65 17.02 -2.63
C SER A 365 9.61 17.52 -3.64
N MET A 366 8.41 17.80 -3.16
CA MET A 366 7.30 18.27 -3.99
C MET A 366 6.61 19.47 -3.32
N ASP A 367 6.19 20.44 -4.12
CA ASP A 367 5.36 21.53 -3.62
C ASP A 367 3.91 21.06 -3.46
N LEU A 368 3.55 20.72 -2.23
CA LEU A 368 2.18 20.29 -1.93
C LEU A 368 1.13 21.41 -2.04
N ASN A 369 1.50 22.65 -2.34
CA ASN A 369 0.52 23.72 -2.64
C ASN A 369 0.05 23.71 -4.09
N SER A 370 0.92 23.29 -5.02
CA SER A 370 0.62 23.25 -6.46
C SER A 370 0.70 21.83 -7.07
N GLN A 371 1.04 20.82 -6.27
CA GLN A 371 1.21 19.43 -6.72
C GLN A 371 0.51 18.42 -5.80
N LYS A 372 -0.61 18.81 -5.18
CA LYS A 372 -1.30 17.99 -4.17
C LYS A 372 -1.71 16.63 -4.71
N ALA A 373 -2.49 16.59 -5.78
CA ALA A 373 -2.94 15.32 -6.34
C ALA A 373 -1.80 14.57 -7.02
N PHE A 374 -0.89 15.28 -7.70
CA PHE A 374 0.27 14.66 -8.34
C PHE A 374 1.20 13.96 -7.35
N ALA A 375 1.33 14.52 -6.13
CA ALA A 375 2.10 13.90 -5.05
C ALA A 375 1.56 12.54 -4.59
N TYR A 376 0.31 12.23 -4.89
CA TYR A 376 -0.32 10.93 -4.55
C TYR A 376 -0.65 10.10 -5.78
N SER A 377 -0.22 10.57 -6.96
CA SER A 377 -0.51 9.87 -8.21
C SER A 377 0.36 8.64 -8.38
N VAL A 378 -0.29 7.56 -8.79
CA VAL A 378 0.32 6.27 -9.15
C VAL A 378 -0.27 5.80 -10.47
N PRO A 379 0.41 4.99 -11.27
CA PRO A 379 -0.21 4.40 -12.45
C PRO A 379 -1.21 3.30 -12.03
N PHE A 380 -2.28 3.14 -12.80
CA PHE A 380 -3.05 1.91 -12.82
C PHE A 380 -2.87 1.28 -14.20
N TYR A 381 -2.08 0.21 -14.25
CA TYR A 381 -1.74 -0.53 -15.46
C TYR A 381 -2.53 -1.83 -15.52
N LEU A 382 -2.99 -2.21 -16.72
CA LEU A 382 -3.68 -3.46 -16.98
C LEU A 382 -3.19 -4.11 -18.29
N TYR A 383 -2.76 -5.37 -18.17
CA TYR A 383 -2.69 -6.29 -19.30
C TYR A 383 -3.93 -7.19 -19.28
N ILE A 384 -4.67 -7.21 -20.39
CA ILE A 384 -5.90 -7.98 -20.54
C ILE A 384 -5.78 -8.80 -21.82
N PRO A 385 -5.95 -10.13 -21.79
CA PRO A 385 -6.01 -10.97 -22.97
C PRO A 385 -7.05 -10.47 -23.97
N LYS A 386 -6.74 -10.52 -25.27
CA LYS A 386 -7.63 -10.00 -26.31
C LYS A 386 -9.04 -10.59 -26.25
N ASP A 387 -9.16 -11.87 -25.92
CA ASP A 387 -10.45 -12.57 -25.82
C ASP A 387 -11.33 -12.07 -24.65
N LEU A 388 -10.75 -11.32 -23.70
CA LEU A 388 -11.45 -10.71 -22.58
C LEU A 388 -11.69 -9.20 -22.74
N GLN A 389 -11.35 -8.65 -23.91
CA GLN A 389 -11.49 -7.20 -24.18
C GLN A 389 -12.85 -6.82 -24.79
N ASP A 390 -13.81 -7.71 -24.85
CA ASP A 390 -15.13 -7.40 -25.38
C ASP A 390 -15.82 -6.32 -24.55
N ASN A 391 -16.41 -5.35 -25.24
CA ASN A 391 -17.16 -4.24 -24.64
C ASN A 391 -16.34 -3.33 -23.71
N ILE A 392 -15.01 -3.32 -23.83
CA ILE A 392 -14.17 -2.37 -23.12
C ILE A 392 -14.40 -0.96 -23.64
N TYR A 393 -14.71 -0.04 -22.75
CA TYR A 393 -14.62 1.39 -22.97
C TYR A 393 -13.36 1.92 -22.27
N TYR A 394 -12.37 2.29 -23.06
CA TYR A 394 -11.10 2.81 -22.55
C TYR A 394 -10.99 4.32 -22.82
N ASP A 395 -10.97 5.09 -21.76
CA ASP A 395 -10.63 6.51 -21.77
C ASP A 395 -9.46 6.71 -20.78
N LYS A 396 -8.27 6.95 -21.34
CA LYS A 396 -7.03 7.10 -20.57
C LYS A 396 -7.04 8.29 -19.61
N ASP A 397 -7.90 9.28 -19.86
CA ASP A 397 -7.99 10.53 -19.12
C ASP A 397 -9.00 10.46 -17.95
N ARG A 398 -9.67 9.32 -17.76
CA ARG A 398 -10.53 9.09 -16.60
C ARG A 398 -9.73 9.18 -15.31
N VAL A 399 -10.28 9.90 -14.35
CA VAL A 399 -9.75 9.94 -12.97
C VAL A 399 -10.16 8.69 -12.20
N GLY A 400 -9.33 8.24 -11.26
CA GLY A 400 -9.62 7.09 -10.42
C GLY A 400 -8.71 7.01 -9.21
N SER A 401 -8.86 5.94 -8.43
CA SER A 401 -7.99 5.60 -7.32
C SER A 401 -8.05 4.11 -7.01
N HIS A 402 -7.26 3.65 -6.06
CA HIS A 402 -7.19 2.23 -5.67
C HIS A 402 -8.57 1.56 -5.48
N LYS A 403 -9.62 2.30 -5.06
CA LYS A 403 -10.99 1.79 -4.92
C LYS A 403 -11.57 1.19 -6.21
N ASP A 404 -11.03 1.58 -7.37
CA ASP A 404 -11.54 1.20 -8.70
C ASP A 404 -10.87 -0.06 -9.26
N ILE A 405 -9.76 -0.52 -8.67
CA ILE A 405 -8.96 -1.65 -9.18
C ILE A 405 -9.79 -2.94 -9.14
N PHE A 406 -10.27 -3.35 -7.98
CA PHE A 406 -11.00 -4.62 -7.87
C PHE A 406 -12.37 -4.61 -8.55
N PRO A 407 -13.20 -3.54 -8.51
CA PRO A 407 -14.39 -3.47 -9.35
C PRO A 407 -14.11 -3.68 -10.85
N THR A 408 -12.98 -3.16 -11.35
CA THR A 408 -12.53 -3.42 -12.72
C THR A 408 -12.14 -4.89 -12.93
N LEU A 409 -11.38 -5.47 -12.00
CA LEU A 409 -10.95 -6.87 -12.08
C LEU A 409 -12.12 -7.85 -11.94
N TYR A 410 -13.10 -7.58 -11.07
CA TYR A 410 -14.30 -8.42 -10.97
C TYR A 410 -15.09 -8.46 -12.28
N ALA A 411 -15.24 -7.31 -12.93
CA ALA A 411 -15.92 -7.24 -14.22
C ALA A 411 -15.21 -8.02 -15.34
N LEU A 412 -13.88 -8.12 -15.27
CA LEU A 412 -13.04 -8.80 -16.25
C LEU A 412 -12.90 -10.31 -16.00
N SER A 413 -12.88 -10.74 -14.74
CA SER A 413 -12.47 -12.10 -14.36
C SER A 413 -13.53 -12.93 -13.68
N LEU A 414 -14.62 -12.33 -13.22
CA LEU A 414 -15.70 -13.01 -12.49
C LEU A 414 -17.06 -12.77 -13.15
N ASN A 415 -18.05 -13.60 -12.81
CA ASN A 415 -19.40 -13.49 -13.35
C ASN A 415 -20.40 -13.14 -12.24
N ASN A 416 -21.05 -11.96 -12.36
CA ASN A 416 -22.20 -11.58 -11.55
C ASN A 416 -21.98 -11.71 -10.03
N VAL A 417 -20.81 -11.27 -9.53
CA VAL A 417 -20.46 -11.38 -8.11
C VAL A 417 -20.88 -10.15 -7.32
N LYS A 418 -21.38 -10.36 -6.11
CA LYS A 418 -21.59 -9.28 -5.13
C LYS A 418 -20.27 -8.86 -4.54
N TYR A 419 -20.03 -7.57 -4.45
CA TYR A 419 -18.81 -7.02 -3.85
C TYR A 419 -19.08 -5.72 -3.09
N LEU A 420 -18.16 -5.37 -2.22
CA LEU A 420 -18.14 -4.11 -1.49
C LEU A 420 -17.07 -3.19 -2.05
N SER A 421 -17.48 -1.96 -2.36
CA SER A 421 -16.57 -0.87 -2.67
C SER A 421 -17.23 0.48 -2.40
N VAL A 422 -16.57 1.35 -1.66
CA VAL A 422 -17.10 2.69 -1.38
C VAL A 422 -16.80 3.58 -2.57
N GLY A 423 -17.76 3.70 -3.47
CA GLY A 423 -17.68 4.50 -4.70
C GLY A 423 -16.73 3.98 -5.77
N GLY A 424 -16.25 2.73 -5.66
CA GLY A 424 -15.42 2.11 -6.69
C GLY A 424 -16.24 1.61 -7.87
N ARG A 425 -15.65 1.68 -9.06
CA ARG A 425 -16.30 1.33 -10.32
C ARG A 425 -15.36 0.63 -11.30
N ASN A 426 -15.93 0.02 -12.32
CA ASN A 426 -15.14 -0.50 -13.43
C ASN A 426 -14.59 0.66 -14.30
N MET A 427 -13.28 0.81 -14.32
CA MET A 427 -12.58 1.84 -15.11
C MET A 427 -12.69 1.61 -16.63
N LEU A 428 -13.07 0.40 -17.04
CA LEU A 428 -13.21 0.01 -18.45
C LEU A 428 -14.67 -0.11 -18.90
N ALA A 429 -15.61 0.44 -18.12
CA ALA A 429 -17.00 0.58 -18.52
C ALA A 429 -17.33 2.04 -18.83
N ARG A 430 -18.34 2.26 -19.70
CA ARG A 430 -18.88 3.61 -19.90
C ARG A 430 -19.39 4.17 -18.58
N PRO A 431 -19.15 5.45 -18.27
CA PRO A 431 -19.74 6.09 -17.10
C PRO A 431 -21.26 5.92 -17.07
N SER A 432 -21.79 5.37 -15.99
CA SER A 432 -23.24 5.19 -15.79
C SER A 432 -23.79 6.09 -14.69
N ASP A 433 -22.94 6.53 -13.76
CA ASP A 433 -23.27 7.45 -12.67
C ASP A 433 -22.10 8.43 -12.46
N GLU A 434 -22.36 9.70 -12.69
CA GLU A 434 -21.33 10.76 -12.52
C GLU A 434 -20.85 10.89 -11.07
N LYS A 435 -21.65 10.50 -10.09
CA LYS A 435 -21.25 10.51 -8.67
C LYS A 435 -20.11 9.55 -8.36
N LEU A 436 -19.89 8.54 -9.21
CA LEU A 436 -18.80 7.57 -9.06
C LEU A 436 -17.53 7.97 -9.83
N GLU A 437 -17.59 9.03 -10.67
CA GLU A 437 -16.46 9.47 -11.50
C GLU A 437 -15.46 10.33 -10.72
N PHE A 438 -14.89 9.75 -9.67
CA PHE A 438 -13.88 10.41 -8.82
C PHE A 438 -12.74 9.46 -8.41
N GLY A 439 -11.61 10.06 -8.06
CA GLY A 439 -10.52 9.41 -7.33
C GLY A 439 -10.38 10.04 -5.95
N ILE A 440 -9.95 9.27 -4.95
CA ILE A 440 -9.82 9.76 -3.58
C ILE A 440 -8.65 9.10 -2.86
N ASN A 441 -8.04 9.88 -1.97
CA ASN A 441 -6.98 9.42 -1.08
C ASN A 441 -7.10 10.13 0.30
N ASP A 442 -6.11 9.92 1.19
CA ASP A 442 -6.11 10.52 2.54
C ASP A 442 -6.14 12.05 2.57
N ALA A 443 -5.61 12.71 1.53
CA ALA A 443 -5.34 14.15 1.53
C ALA A 443 -6.14 14.93 0.50
N VAL A 444 -6.54 14.28 -0.59
CA VAL A 444 -7.22 14.92 -1.73
C VAL A 444 -8.25 13.98 -2.35
N TRP A 445 -9.23 14.57 -3.04
CA TRP A 445 -10.03 13.84 -4.01
C TRP A 445 -10.06 14.60 -5.33
N ILE A 446 -10.34 13.91 -6.42
CA ILE A 446 -10.30 14.43 -7.79
C ILE A 446 -11.51 13.95 -8.57
N ASP A 447 -11.98 14.78 -9.48
CA ASP A 447 -12.94 14.42 -10.52
C ASP A 447 -12.50 14.98 -11.88
N LYS A 448 -13.37 14.95 -12.90
CA LYS A 448 -13.06 15.51 -14.22
C LYS A 448 -12.82 17.03 -14.20
N LYS A 449 -13.37 17.75 -13.21
CA LYS A 449 -13.30 19.20 -13.09
C LYS A 449 -12.01 19.69 -12.43
N GLY A 450 -11.53 18.95 -11.41
CA GLY A 450 -10.39 19.43 -10.66
C GLY A 450 -9.98 18.59 -9.45
N ILE A 451 -9.23 19.24 -8.60
CA ILE A 451 -8.61 18.70 -7.39
C ILE A 451 -9.23 19.39 -6.18
N TYR A 452 -9.59 18.62 -5.16
CA TYR A 452 -10.27 19.11 -3.98
C TYR A 452 -9.46 18.79 -2.72
N SER A 453 -9.11 19.83 -1.97
CA SER A 453 -8.34 19.70 -0.73
C SER A 453 -8.59 20.90 0.19
N GLY A 454 -8.70 20.64 1.51
CA GLY A 454 -8.85 21.71 2.50
C GLY A 454 -10.08 22.60 2.29
N GLY A 455 -11.16 22.07 1.74
CA GLY A 455 -12.40 22.83 1.46
C GLY A 455 -12.33 23.78 0.26
N LYS A 456 -11.34 23.61 -0.61
CA LYS A 456 -11.15 24.36 -1.85
C LYS A 456 -11.06 23.42 -3.05
N GLY A 457 -11.48 23.89 -4.23
CA GLY A 457 -11.27 23.23 -5.51
C GLY A 457 -10.21 23.97 -6.34
N TYR A 458 -9.42 23.22 -7.10
CA TYR A 458 -8.37 23.73 -7.98
C TYR A 458 -8.51 23.10 -9.36
N TYR A 459 -8.36 23.86 -10.43
CA TYR A 459 -8.35 23.29 -11.78
C TYR A 459 -7.07 22.52 -12.03
N PHE A 460 -7.12 21.53 -12.90
CA PHE A 460 -5.91 20.87 -13.43
C PHE A 460 -5.13 21.81 -14.33
N GLU A 461 -3.81 21.74 -14.29
CA GLU A 461 -2.91 22.45 -15.21
C GLU A 461 -3.09 21.94 -16.64
N SER A 462 -3.26 20.63 -16.82
CA SER A 462 -3.54 19.98 -18.09
C SER A 462 -4.42 18.73 -17.90
N ASN A 463 -4.94 18.18 -18.99
CA ASN A 463 -5.70 16.92 -18.94
C ASN A 463 -4.81 15.68 -18.73
N ASP A 464 -3.50 15.78 -18.99
CA ASP A 464 -2.59 14.63 -18.92
C ASP A 464 -1.99 14.42 -17.53
N THR A 465 -2.05 15.40 -16.65
CA THR A 465 -1.41 15.38 -15.33
C THR A 465 -2.41 15.72 -14.22
N LEU A 466 -2.05 15.36 -12.98
CA LEU A 466 -2.78 15.75 -11.78
C LEU A 466 -2.18 17.00 -11.09
N LYS A 467 -1.39 17.80 -11.81
CA LYS A 467 -0.84 19.05 -11.28
C LYS A 467 -1.93 20.11 -11.18
N ASP A 468 -1.95 20.83 -10.07
CA ASP A 468 -2.92 21.89 -9.80
C ASP A 468 -2.52 23.17 -10.53
N MET A 469 -3.50 23.84 -11.11
CA MET A 469 -3.35 25.28 -11.42
C MET A 469 -3.42 26.08 -10.11
N ASN A 470 -2.73 27.20 -10.07
CA ASN A 470 -2.87 28.18 -8.97
C ASN A 470 -4.26 28.87 -8.92
N LYS A 471 -5.17 28.47 -9.80
CA LYS A 471 -6.53 29.02 -9.90
C LYS A 471 -7.51 28.13 -9.12
N ALA A 472 -7.98 28.67 -8.00
CA ALA A 472 -9.02 28.03 -7.20
C ALA A 472 -10.42 28.36 -7.74
N PHE A 473 -11.40 27.51 -7.42
CA PHE A 473 -12.82 27.76 -7.63
C PHE A 473 -13.63 27.48 -6.36
N ASN A 474 -14.79 28.13 -6.26
CA ASN A 474 -15.68 27.96 -5.11
C ASN A 474 -16.41 26.64 -5.19
N LEU A 475 -16.60 26.01 -4.02
CA LEU A 475 -17.34 24.77 -3.88
C LEU A 475 -18.75 25.05 -3.37
N ASP A 476 -19.72 24.30 -3.89
CA ASP A 476 -21.02 24.16 -3.25
C ASP A 476 -20.90 23.35 -1.94
N VAL A 477 -21.97 23.34 -1.15
CA VAL A 477 -21.97 22.67 0.18
C VAL A 477 -21.71 21.18 0.06
N TYR A 478 -22.30 20.51 -0.94
CA TYR A 478 -22.13 19.07 -1.16
C TYR A 478 -20.68 18.72 -1.46
N THR A 479 -20.09 19.39 -2.44
CA THR A 479 -18.69 19.17 -2.86
C THR A 479 -17.71 19.47 -1.73
N LYS A 480 -17.98 20.47 -0.90
CA LYS A 480 -17.16 20.83 0.27
C LYS A 480 -17.15 19.75 1.33
N ASP A 481 -18.29 19.10 1.57
CA ASP A 481 -18.45 18.07 2.61
C ASP A 481 -18.24 16.65 2.09
N PHE A 482 -18.06 16.46 0.78
CA PHE A 482 -17.96 15.15 0.12
C PHE A 482 -16.91 14.24 0.78
N ASP A 483 -15.69 14.75 1.00
CA ASP A 483 -14.59 13.97 1.63
C ASP A 483 -14.98 13.47 3.02
N LYS A 484 -15.62 14.32 3.83
CA LYS A 484 -16.12 13.95 5.15
C LYS A 484 -17.18 12.83 5.06
N PHE A 485 -18.16 12.99 4.19
CA PHE A 485 -19.24 12.00 4.02
C PHE A 485 -18.71 10.68 3.52
N TYR A 486 -17.78 10.71 2.57
CA TYR A 486 -17.10 9.52 2.07
C TYR A 486 -16.38 8.76 3.18
N ARG A 487 -15.59 9.46 4.00
CA ARG A 487 -14.85 8.85 5.11
C ARG A 487 -15.77 8.28 6.17
N GLU A 488 -16.84 8.98 6.52
CA GLU A 488 -17.85 8.49 7.46
C GLU A 488 -18.50 7.21 6.93
N LEU A 489 -18.90 7.17 5.67
CA LEU A 489 -19.48 5.97 5.04
C LEU A 489 -18.48 4.81 4.98
N ASN A 490 -17.21 5.10 4.67
CA ASN A 490 -16.15 4.10 4.62
C ASN A 490 -15.82 3.52 6.01
N LEU A 491 -15.83 4.33 7.05
CA LEU A 491 -15.68 3.85 8.43
C LEU A 491 -16.88 2.98 8.85
N TYR A 492 -18.09 3.36 8.48
CA TYR A 492 -19.29 2.61 8.83
C TYR A 492 -19.30 1.21 8.20
N GLN A 493 -19.00 1.09 6.90
CA GLN A 493 -18.96 -0.23 6.25
C GLN A 493 -17.97 -1.19 6.95
N LEU A 494 -16.84 -0.65 7.45
CA LEU A 494 -15.90 -1.46 8.21
C LEU A 494 -16.48 -1.85 9.58
N ALA A 495 -17.09 -0.89 10.30
CA ALA A 495 -17.72 -1.15 11.59
C ALA A 495 -18.85 -2.20 11.49
N GLU A 496 -19.63 -2.17 10.41
CA GLU A 496 -20.67 -3.16 10.11
C GLU A 496 -20.06 -4.56 9.93
N ARG A 497 -19.00 -4.69 9.12
CA ARG A 497 -18.30 -5.96 8.88
C ARG A 497 -17.57 -6.50 10.11
N LEU A 498 -17.17 -5.62 11.03
CA LEU A 498 -16.58 -5.99 12.32
C LEU A 498 -17.64 -6.33 13.39
N GLY A 499 -18.94 -6.16 13.09
CA GLY A 499 -20.04 -6.40 14.05
C GLY A 499 -20.06 -5.41 15.22
N ILE A 500 -19.56 -4.18 15.03
CA ILE A 500 -19.49 -3.14 16.07
C ILE A 500 -20.32 -1.89 15.75
N SER A 501 -20.98 -1.83 14.61
CA SER A 501 -21.99 -0.81 14.30
C SER A 501 -23.19 -1.00 15.22
N LYS A 502 -23.60 0.05 15.95
CA LYS A 502 -24.71 0.02 16.91
C LYS A 502 -25.93 0.71 16.34
#